data_6a57f7fe4ff3331e05dce38713a78211
#
_entry.id   6a57f7fe4ff3331e05dce38713a78211
#
_cell.length_a   1.000
_cell.length_b   1.000
_cell.length_c   1.000
_cell.angle_alpha   90.00
_cell.angle_beta   90.00
_cell.angle_gamma   90.00
#
_symmetry.space_group_name_H-M   'P 1'
#
loop_
_entity.id
_entity.type
_entity.pdbx_description
1 polymer ?
#
loop_
_entity_poly.entity_id
_entity_poly.type
_entity_poly.pdbx_seq_one_letter_code
_entity_poly.pdbx_strand_id
1 'polypeptide(L)'
;MDDPLQSFPHPRTPASAPGRAPAPAPVSTPAPADRSPELYATLDRAAGDALAAPALDGLVGGILAEVASGARAVRAVAHPLGFFCLPVLRDGVFGVCVHVFGPAAGRPGTTGGRGPGPDTREIHCHSWELKSSVLYGRVGNLRVTVHDEPDRPTHRAYEVRSAAGADEIRPTPRLVRWEALGERTSTRGETYTLAAGEFHATVLPGGAPAATVVLGRSVPGPVDVVLGPVDGTARRVVRRQCDAARTARIAEAAARRLTESA
;
A
#
# COMPACT_ATOMS: atom_id res chain seq x y z
N MET A 1 -37.89 -76.54 17.92
CA MET A 1 -37.88 -76.40 16.47
C MET A 1 -36.72 -75.46 16.17
N ASP A 2 -35.73 -76.08 15.62
CA ASP A 2 -34.32 -75.78 15.69
C ASP A 2 -33.91 -74.56 14.78
N ASP A 3 -33.13 -73.72 15.36
CA ASP A 3 -32.41 -72.66 14.69
C ASP A 3 -30.95 -73.14 14.46
N PRO A 4 -30.43 -73.20 13.23
CA PRO A 4 -29.04 -73.50 12.98
C PRO A 4 -28.21 -72.25 12.87
N LEU A 5 -27.32 -72.02 13.81
CA LEU A 5 -26.21 -71.10 13.81
C LEU A 5 -25.31 -71.28 12.59
N GLN A 6 -25.25 -70.26 11.71
CA GLN A 6 -24.26 -70.19 10.66
C GLN A 6 -22.99 -69.51 11.15
N SER A 7 -21.90 -70.26 11.17
CA SER A 7 -20.55 -69.81 11.45
C SER A 7 -20.00 -69.05 10.28
N PHE A 8 -19.57 -67.75 10.50
CA PHE A 8 -18.82 -66.99 9.55
C PHE A 8 -17.30 -67.21 9.74
N PRO A 9 -16.52 -67.32 8.64
CA PRO A 9 -15.07 -67.49 8.73
C PRO A 9 -14.38 -66.13 9.03
N HIS A 10 -13.39 -66.21 9.94
CA HIS A 10 -12.53 -65.06 10.27
C HIS A 10 -11.70 -64.61 9.08
N PRO A 11 -11.54 -63.25 8.84
CA PRO A 11 -10.66 -62.74 7.81
C PRO A 11 -9.19 -62.92 8.25
N ARG A 12 -8.38 -63.42 7.32
CA ARG A 12 -6.92 -63.53 7.46
C ARG A 12 -6.26 -62.14 7.41
N THR A 13 -5.42 -61.86 8.40
CA THR A 13 -4.57 -60.67 8.46
C THR A 13 -3.52 -60.76 7.35
N PRO A 14 -3.35 -59.73 6.49
CA PRO A 14 -2.26 -59.70 5.52
C PRO A 14 -0.92 -59.40 6.20
N ALA A 15 0.12 -60.09 5.77
CA ALA A 15 1.50 -59.93 6.24
C ALA A 15 2.03 -58.50 5.96
N SER A 16 2.69 -57.92 6.96
CA SER A 16 3.35 -56.63 6.89
C SER A 16 4.49 -56.66 5.87
N ALA A 17 4.45 -55.74 4.89
CA ALA A 17 5.55 -55.46 3.98
C ALA A 17 6.69 -54.74 4.72
N PRO A 18 7.98 -54.93 4.33
CA PRO A 18 9.11 -54.28 4.99
C PRO A 18 9.06 -52.76 4.79
N GLY A 19 9.18 -52.03 5.91
CA GLY A 19 9.11 -50.60 5.96
C GLY A 19 10.17 -49.93 5.09
N ARG A 20 9.70 -49.08 4.21
CA ARG A 20 10.53 -48.12 3.47
C ARG A 20 11.02 -47.05 4.46
N ALA A 21 12.34 -46.83 4.54
CA ALA A 21 12.91 -45.77 5.36
C ALA A 21 12.29 -44.43 5.04
N PRO A 22 11.98 -43.57 6.04
CA PRO A 22 11.44 -42.24 5.79
C PRO A 22 12.47 -41.41 4.99
N ALA A 23 11.99 -40.75 3.95
CA ALA A 23 12.77 -39.76 3.21
C ALA A 23 13.23 -38.64 4.16
N PRO A 24 14.44 -38.09 4.00
CA PRO A 24 14.88 -36.98 4.82
C PRO A 24 13.89 -35.83 4.65
N ALA A 25 13.51 -35.24 5.80
CA ALA A 25 12.62 -34.07 5.81
C ALA A 25 13.22 -32.96 4.96
N PRO A 26 12.42 -32.23 4.15
CA PRO A 26 12.92 -31.11 3.39
C PRO A 26 13.51 -30.11 4.38
N VAL A 27 14.75 -29.69 4.12
CA VAL A 27 15.41 -28.60 4.85
C VAL A 27 14.53 -27.37 4.62
N SER A 28 13.78 -26.97 5.64
CA SER A 28 12.99 -25.76 5.61
C SER A 28 13.94 -24.59 5.45
N THR A 29 14.00 -24.04 4.25
CA THR A 29 14.58 -22.71 4.03
C THR A 29 13.80 -21.74 4.92
N PRO A 30 14.43 -20.96 5.81
CA PRO A 30 13.70 -20.03 6.66
C PRO A 30 12.86 -19.10 5.79
N ALA A 31 11.59 -18.96 6.17
CA ALA A 31 10.65 -18.10 5.47
C ALA A 31 11.18 -16.65 5.41
N PRO A 32 10.86 -15.88 4.36
CA PRO A 32 11.40 -14.52 4.16
C PRO A 32 11.00 -13.49 5.23
N ALA A 33 10.30 -13.87 6.28
CA ALA A 33 9.85 -13.00 7.38
C ALA A 33 11.01 -12.34 8.16
N ASP A 34 12.19 -12.93 8.17
CA ASP A 34 13.32 -12.44 8.99
C ASP A 34 14.12 -11.29 8.35
N ARG A 35 13.86 -10.98 7.08
CA ARG A 35 14.57 -9.90 6.33
C ARG A 35 13.80 -8.59 6.26
N SER A 36 12.60 -8.54 6.78
CA SER A 36 11.70 -7.38 6.65
C SER A 36 12.19 -6.12 7.37
N PRO A 37 12.66 -6.19 8.64
CA PRO A 37 13.22 -5.02 9.33
C PRO A 37 14.51 -4.52 8.67
N GLU A 38 15.33 -5.43 8.11
CA GLU A 38 16.58 -5.09 7.42
C GLU A 38 16.29 -4.33 6.12
N LEU A 39 15.29 -4.77 5.35
CA LEU A 39 14.87 -4.07 4.13
C LEU A 39 14.40 -2.66 4.45
N TYR A 40 13.53 -2.51 5.46
CA TYR A 40 13.06 -1.18 5.90
C TYR A 40 14.24 -0.30 6.31
N ALA A 41 15.12 -0.78 7.19
CA ALA A 41 16.27 -0.03 7.68
C ALA A 41 17.26 0.33 6.56
N THR A 42 17.44 -0.54 5.57
CA THR A 42 18.30 -0.28 4.42
C THR A 42 17.73 0.83 3.54
N LEU A 43 16.45 0.76 3.22
CA LEU A 43 15.75 1.80 2.46
C LEU A 43 15.67 3.12 3.24
N ASP A 44 15.46 3.06 4.56
CA ASP A 44 15.37 4.26 5.41
C ASP A 44 16.70 5.02 5.47
N ARG A 45 17.83 4.31 5.58
CA ARG A 45 19.16 4.92 5.50
C ARG A 45 19.41 5.54 4.13
N ALA A 46 19.12 4.81 3.05
CA ALA A 46 19.32 5.31 1.68
C ALA A 46 18.41 6.54 1.39
N ALA A 47 17.18 6.54 1.90
CA ALA A 47 16.26 7.67 1.74
C ALA A 47 16.61 8.87 2.65
N GLY A 48 17.45 8.69 3.64
CA GLY A 48 17.92 9.75 4.56
C GLY A 48 19.14 10.53 4.05
N ASP A 49 19.83 10.01 3.04
CA ASP A 49 21.05 10.59 2.51
C ASP A 49 20.86 10.98 1.03
N ALA A 50 20.94 12.27 0.74
CA ALA A 50 20.82 12.78 -0.63
C ALA A 50 21.95 12.25 -1.55
N LEU A 51 23.12 11.92 -1.00
CA LEU A 51 24.22 11.31 -1.76
C LEU A 51 24.00 9.82 -2.06
N ALA A 52 23.07 9.19 -1.35
CA ALA A 52 22.72 7.79 -1.55
C ALA A 52 21.54 7.58 -2.52
N ALA A 53 21.06 8.62 -3.21
CA ALA A 53 19.97 8.50 -4.19
C ALA A 53 20.22 7.40 -5.25
N PRO A 54 21.43 7.24 -5.84
CA PRO A 54 21.69 6.13 -6.76
C PRO A 54 21.60 4.74 -6.11
N ALA A 55 21.96 4.62 -4.83
CA ALA A 55 21.84 3.37 -4.09
C ALA A 55 20.36 3.04 -3.81
N LEU A 56 19.55 4.04 -3.46
CA LEU A 56 18.11 3.89 -3.30
C LEU A 56 17.46 3.46 -4.61
N ASP A 57 17.81 4.10 -5.73
CA ASP A 57 17.31 3.77 -7.06
C ASP A 57 17.67 2.32 -7.44
N GLY A 58 18.88 1.87 -7.16
CA GLY A 58 19.32 0.48 -7.39
C GLY A 58 18.52 -0.53 -6.56
N LEU A 59 18.30 -0.25 -5.28
CA LEU A 59 17.50 -1.11 -4.39
C LEU A 59 16.04 -1.19 -4.85
N VAL A 60 15.42 -0.06 -5.14
CA VAL A 60 14.02 -0.03 -5.58
C VAL A 60 13.89 -0.61 -6.98
N GLY A 61 14.84 -0.36 -7.88
CA GLY A 61 14.90 -0.97 -9.22
C GLY A 61 14.94 -2.49 -9.15
N GLY A 62 15.77 -3.06 -8.27
CA GLY A 62 15.80 -4.50 -8.00
C GLY A 62 14.46 -5.05 -7.51
N ILE A 63 13.82 -4.38 -6.56
CA ILE A 63 12.50 -4.76 -6.06
C ILE A 63 11.45 -4.73 -7.18
N LEU A 64 11.45 -3.68 -8.01
CA LEU A 64 10.52 -3.57 -9.13
C LEU A 64 10.75 -4.67 -10.17
N ALA A 65 12.01 -5.05 -10.44
CA ALA A 65 12.35 -6.16 -11.32
C ALA A 65 11.85 -7.51 -10.77
N GLU A 66 11.99 -7.76 -9.46
CA GLU A 66 11.46 -8.96 -8.80
C GLU A 66 9.91 -9.02 -8.90
N VAL A 67 9.21 -7.88 -8.75
CA VAL A 67 7.76 -7.81 -8.92
C VAL A 67 7.37 -8.04 -10.37
N ALA A 68 8.08 -7.45 -11.32
CA ALA A 68 7.82 -7.60 -12.75
C ALA A 68 8.00 -9.03 -13.24
N SER A 69 9.03 -9.73 -12.76
CA SER A 69 9.30 -11.15 -13.08
C SER A 69 8.40 -12.14 -12.33
N GLY A 70 7.68 -11.68 -11.30
CA GLY A 70 6.90 -12.55 -10.40
C GLY A 70 7.72 -13.23 -9.32
N ALA A 71 9.02 -12.95 -9.20
CA ALA A 71 9.88 -13.49 -8.13
C ALA A 71 9.44 -12.96 -6.74
N ARG A 72 8.84 -11.78 -6.69
CA ARG A 72 8.21 -11.23 -5.49
C ARG A 72 6.69 -11.23 -5.64
N ALA A 73 6.02 -11.96 -4.75
CA ALA A 73 4.55 -12.13 -4.76
C ALA A 73 3.84 -10.86 -4.25
N VAL A 74 3.82 -9.80 -5.04
CA VAL A 74 3.12 -8.53 -4.77
C VAL A 74 1.95 -8.38 -5.72
N ARG A 75 0.88 -7.75 -5.26
CA ARG A 75 -0.25 -7.30 -6.09
C ARG A 75 -0.39 -5.80 -5.98
N ALA A 76 -0.33 -5.10 -7.11
CA ALA A 76 -0.62 -3.68 -7.15
C ALA A 76 -2.07 -3.42 -6.73
N VAL A 77 -2.26 -2.36 -5.96
CA VAL A 77 -3.58 -1.89 -5.51
C VAL A 77 -3.87 -0.57 -6.21
N ALA A 78 -4.99 -0.51 -6.96
CA ALA A 78 -5.50 0.76 -7.46
C ALA A 78 -6.04 1.56 -6.27
N HIS A 79 -5.33 2.63 -5.91
CA HIS A 79 -5.67 3.47 -4.77
C HIS A 79 -6.82 4.41 -5.14
N PRO A 80 -7.79 4.67 -4.23
CA PRO A 80 -8.89 5.60 -4.49
C PRO A 80 -8.44 7.01 -4.90
N LEU A 81 -7.29 7.46 -4.41
CA LEU A 81 -6.66 8.75 -4.77
C LEU A 81 -6.05 8.79 -6.18
N GLY A 82 -6.22 7.76 -7.00
CA GLY A 82 -5.86 7.78 -8.41
C GLY A 82 -4.41 7.40 -8.75
N PHE A 83 -3.74 6.63 -7.89
CA PHE A 83 -2.41 6.07 -8.14
C PHE A 83 -2.40 4.55 -7.90
N PHE A 84 -1.33 3.85 -8.29
CA PHE A 84 -1.10 2.47 -7.88
C PHE A 84 -0.14 2.41 -6.70
N CYS A 85 -0.49 1.58 -5.71
CA CYS A 85 0.38 1.20 -4.61
C CYS A 85 0.88 -0.24 -4.83
N LEU A 86 2.19 -0.43 -4.85
CA LEU A 86 2.86 -1.73 -4.80
C LEU A 86 3.30 -1.95 -3.34
N PRO A 87 2.58 -2.73 -2.52
CA PRO A 87 2.92 -2.96 -1.12
C PRO A 87 4.06 -3.99 -1.02
N VAL A 88 5.29 -3.50 -0.95
CA VAL A 88 6.52 -4.31 -0.98
C VAL A 88 6.76 -5.03 0.34
N LEU A 89 6.45 -4.35 1.44
CA LEU A 89 6.60 -4.86 2.80
C LEU A 89 5.41 -4.44 3.66
N ARG A 90 4.94 -5.37 4.49
CA ARG A 90 4.02 -5.14 5.59
C ARG A 90 4.43 -6.07 6.73
N ASP A 91 5.09 -5.51 7.74
CA ASP A 91 5.60 -6.29 8.88
C ASP A 91 5.50 -5.49 10.18
N GLY A 92 4.63 -5.94 11.07
CA GLY A 92 4.36 -5.26 12.33
C GLY A 92 4.00 -3.80 12.12
N VAL A 93 4.82 -2.91 12.66
CA VAL A 93 4.64 -1.43 12.56
C VAL A 93 5.22 -0.84 11.27
N PHE A 94 5.98 -1.62 10.50
CA PHE A 94 6.68 -1.14 9.31
C PHE A 94 5.95 -1.47 8.02
N GLY A 95 5.96 -0.54 7.08
CA GLY A 95 5.44 -0.71 5.74
C GLY A 95 6.33 -0.07 4.69
N VAL A 96 6.47 -0.73 3.54
CA VAL A 96 7.14 -0.16 2.35
C VAL A 96 6.21 -0.31 1.17
N CYS A 97 5.97 0.79 0.48
CA CYS A 97 5.18 0.83 -0.75
C CYS A 97 5.94 1.58 -1.84
N VAL A 98 5.76 1.18 -3.09
CA VAL A 98 6.07 2.05 -4.23
C VAL A 98 4.76 2.61 -4.76
N HIS A 99 4.63 3.92 -4.77
CA HIS A 99 3.50 4.62 -5.37
C HIS A 99 3.84 5.02 -6.79
N VAL A 100 2.96 4.67 -7.74
CA VAL A 100 3.13 4.97 -9.17
C VAL A 100 1.97 5.84 -9.62
N PHE A 101 2.27 7.06 -10.04
CA PHE A 101 1.32 8.09 -10.47
C PHE A 101 1.36 8.26 -12.00
N GLY A 102 0.22 8.69 -12.59
CA GLY A 102 0.14 9.10 -13.98
C GLY A 102 -0.64 8.14 -14.90
N PRO A 103 -0.64 8.40 -16.24
CA PRO A 103 -1.55 7.72 -17.19
C PRO A 103 -1.34 6.21 -17.32
N ALA A 104 -0.10 5.71 -17.10
CA ALA A 104 0.16 4.27 -17.03
C ALA A 104 -0.57 3.62 -15.84
N ALA A 105 -0.91 4.42 -14.84
CA ALA A 105 -1.77 4.03 -13.74
C ALA A 105 -3.23 3.82 -14.20
N GLY A 106 -3.63 4.30 -15.37
CA GLY A 106 -5.03 4.27 -15.80
C GLY A 106 -5.92 4.75 -14.67
N ARG A 107 -6.63 5.86 -14.80
CA ARG A 107 -7.62 6.25 -13.79
C ARG A 107 -8.41 5.00 -13.43
N PRO A 108 -8.51 4.61 -12.13
CA PRO A 108 -9.44 3.58 -11.72
C PRO A 108 -10.79 4.05 -12.27
N GLY A 109 -11.44 3.25 -13.12
CA GLY A 109 -12.61 3.65 -13.84
C GLY A 109 -13.61 4.28 -12.88
N THR A 110 -13.89 5.55 -13.07
CA THR A 110 -15.05 6.23 -12.53
C THR A 110 -16.26 5.66 -13.26
N THR A 111 -16.72 4.48 -12.81
CA THR A 111 -18.04 4.00 -13.19
C THR A 111 -19.04 4.90 -12.47
N GLY A 112 -19.55 5.90 -13.20
CA GLY A 112 -20.86 6.48 -12.93
C GLY A 112 -21.04 7.39 -11.74
N GLY A 113 -20.04 8.21 -11.41
CA GLY A 113 -20.24 9.39 -10.56
C GLY A 113 -19.42 10.53 -11.11
N ARG A 114 -19.95 11.73 -11.22
CA ARG A 114 -19.14 12.94 -11.38
C ARG A 114 -18.22 12.97 -10.17
N GLY A 115 -17.00 12.41 -10.33
CA GLY A 115 -15.93 12.63 -9.39
C GLY A 115 -15.73 14.14 -9.27
N PRO A 116 -15.34 14.63 -8.08
CA PRO A 116 -15.00 16.03 -7.91
C PRO A 116 -14.03 16.44 -9.03
N GLY A 117 -14.25 17.62 -9.60
CA GLY A 117 -13.44 18.16 -10.69
C GLY A 117 -11.95 18.20 -10.33
N PRO A 118 -11.06 18.59 -11.25
CA PRO A 118 -9.60 18.55 -11.08
C PRO A 118 -9.07 19.32 -9.87
N ASP A 119 -9.91 20.08 -9.18
CA ASP A 119 -9.56 20.92 -8.02
C ASP A 119 -9.92 20.34 -6.64
N THR A 120 -10.54 19.17 -6.55
CA THR A 120 -10.80 18.56 -5.24
C THR A 120 -9.65 17.65 -4.84
N ARG A 121 -8.62 18.28 -4.32
CA ARG A 121 -7.52 17.62 -3.61
C ARG A 121 -8.11 16.97 -2.36
N GLU A 122 -8.11 15.64 -2.27
CA GLU A 122 -8.56 14.95 -1.05
C GLU A 122 -7.58 15.22 0.08
N ILE A 123 -7.97 16.12 1.00
CA ILE A 123 -7.19 16.42 2.20
C ILE A 123 -7.37 15.28 3.19
N HIS A 124 -6.26 14.69 3.61
CA HIS A 124 -6.26 13.56 4.52
C HIS A 124 -5.03 13.57 5.44
N CYS A 125 -5.07 12.77 6.48
CA CYS A 125 -3.90 12.46 7.30
C CYS A 125 -3.82 10.95 7.55
N HIS A 126 -2.64 10.50 7.92
CA HIS A 126 -2.35 9.09 8.19
C HIS A 126 -2.18 8.83 9.68
N SER A 127 -2.54 7.62 10.12
CA SER A 127 -2.27 7.10 11.46
C SER A 127 -0.80 6.68 11.68
N TRP A 128 0.05 6.90 10.68
CA TRP A 128 1.44 6.47 10.64
C TRP A 128 2.35 7.58 10.09
N GLU A 129 3.61 7.57 10.53
CA GLU A 129 4.64 8.45 9.99
C GLU A 129 5.01 8.01 8.58
N LEU A 130 5.21 8.98 7.69
CA LEU A 130 5.54 8.77 6.30
C LEU A 130 6.88 9.43 5.97
N LYS A 131 7.81 8.64 5.41
CA LYS A 131 9.01 9.13 4.73
C LYS A 131 8.91 8.71 3.26
N SER A 132 8.94 9.66 2.34
CA SER A 132 8.74 9.42 0.92
C SER A 132 9.87 10.02 0.09
N SER A 133 10.52 9.20 -0.74
CA SER A 133 11.57 9.64 -1.67
C SER A 133 11.06 9.56 -3.10
N VAL A 134 11.24 10.63 -3.86
CA VAL A 134 10.82 10.70 -5.26
C VAL A 134 11.82 9.95 -6.13
N LEU A 135 11.36 8.91 -6.80
CA LEU A 135 12.14 8.06 -7.69
C LEU A 135 12.29 8.67 -9.10
N TYR A 136 11.18 9.18 -9.62
CA TYR A 136 11.15 9.95 -10.87
C TYR A 136 9.94 10.88 -10.90
N GLY A 137 10.00 11.90 -11.74
CA GLY A 137 8.95 12.90 -11.87
C GLY A 137 8.95 13.92 -10.73
N ARG A 138 7.78 14.43 -10.40
CA ARG A 138 7.58 15.49 -9.40
C ARG A 138 6.33 15.22 -8.60
N VAL A 139 6.41 15.34 -7.28
CA VAL A 139 5.27 15.15 -6.36
C VAL A 139 5.19 16.37 -5.46
N GLY A 140 4.05 17.02 -5.45
CA GLY A 140 3.73 18.11 -4.54
C GLY A 140 2.93 17.61 -3.35
N ASN A 141 3.11 18.27 -2.21
CA ASN A 141 2.29 18.12 -1.02
C ASN A 141 1.79 19.49 -0.60
N LEU A 142 0.47 19.67 -0.67
CA LEU A 142 -0.21 20.78 -0.03
C LEU A 142 -0.38 20.44 1.44
N ARG A 143 0.31 21.13 2.33
CA ARG A 143 0.14 21.01 3.79
C ARG A 143 -0.95 21.95 4.24
N VAL A 144 -1.79 21.51 5.17
CA VAL A 144 -2.91 22.31 5.67
C VAL A 144 -3.03 22.22 7.17
N THR A 145 -3.52 23.29 7.78
CA THR A 145 -4.03 23.27 9.15
C THR A 145 -5.53 23.05 9.14
N VAL A 146 -6.03 22.21 10.02
CA VAL A 146 -7.46 21.89 10.17
C VAL A 146 -7.93 22.40 11.52
N HIS A 147 -8.93 23.28 11.50
CA HIS A 147 -9.52 23.90 12.69
C HIS A 147 -10.95 23.40 12.89
N ASP A 148 -11.36 23.21 14.15
CA ASP A 148 -12.76 22.92 14.47
C ASP A 148 -13.60 24.17 14.21
N GLU A 149 -14.68 24.01 13.48
CA GLU A 149 -15.57 25.10 13.07
C GLU A 149 -17.03 24.61 13.04
N PRO A 150 -17.72 24.61 14.18
CA PRO A 150 -19.09 24.09 14.26
C PRO A 150 -20.13 25.01 13.62
N ASP A 151 -19.89 26.33 13.59
CA ASP A 151 -20.89 27.32 13.15
C ASP A 151 -20.94 27.52 11.64
N ARG A 152 -19.78 27.53 10.99
CA ARG A 152 -19.63 27.73 9.54
C ARG A 152 -18.64 26.75 8.93
N PRO A 153 -18.86 25.44 9.10
CA PRO A 153 -17.95 24.44 8.59
C PRO A 153 -17.90 24.42 7.07
N THR A 154 -16.75 24.12 6.50
CA THR A 154 -16.62 23.82 5.07
C THR A 154 -16.55 22.32 4.81
N HIS A 155 -16.11 21.56 5.81
CA HIS A 155 -15.90 20.11 5.70
C HIS A 155 -16.32 19.41 7.00
N ARG A 156 -16.48 18.10 6.89
CA ARG A 156 -16.56 17.16 8.00
C ARG A 156 -15.33 16.25 7.98
N ALA A 157 -14.81 15.89 9.14
CA ALA A 157 -13.79 14.85 9.27
C ALA A 157 -14.46 13.47 9.20
N TYR A 158 -13.86 12.57 8.41
CA TYR A 158 -14.29 11.18 8.27
C TYR A 158 -13.16 10.26 8.71
N GLU A 159 -13.43 9.38 9.65
CA GLU A 159 -12.49 8.32 10.02
C GLU A 159 -12.45 7.25 8.93
N VAL A 160 -11.24 6.82 8.57
CA VAL A 160 -11.01 5.76 7.58
C VAL A 160 -10.54 4.51 8.30
N ARG A 161 -11.26 3.41 8.16
CA ARG A 161 -10.90 2.11 8.70
C ARG A 161 -10.65 1.14 7.55
N SER A 162 -9.40 0.75 7.40
CA SER A 162 -8.99 -0.21 6.37
C SER A 162 -9.09 -1.64 6.90
N ALA A 163 -9.91 -2.47 6.27
CA ALA A 163 -10.05 -3.89 6.59
C ALA A 163 -10.43 -4.70 5.35
N ALA A 164 -9.93 -5.93 5.24
CA ALA A 164 -10.32 -6.92 4.23
C ALA A 164 -10.41 -6.38 2.79
N GLY A 165 -9.44 -5.54 2.38
CA GLY A 165 -9.36 -5.01 1.01
C GLY A 165 -10.34 -3.88 0.70
N ALA A 166 -10.92 -3.25 1.73
CA ALA A 166 -11.78 -2.09 1.58
C ALA A 166 -11.53 -1.08 2.70
N ASP A 167 -11.90 0.17 2.42
CA ASP A 167 -11.92 1.25 3.40
C ASP A 167 -13.37 1.57 3.75
N GLU A 168 -13.67 1.58 5.04
CA GLU A 168 -14.90 2.15 5.58
C GLU A 168 -14.62 3.60 5.96
N ILE A 169 -15.30 4.52 5.30
CA ILE A 169 -15.18 5.96 5.53
C ILE A 169 -16.43 6.40 6.28
N ARG A 170 -16.26 6.75 7.56
CA ARG A 170 -17.37 7.05 8.48
C ARG A 170 -17.33 8.52 8.90
N PRO A 171 -18.43 9.26 8.78
CA PRO A 171 -18.50 10.62 9.26
C PRO A 171 -18.34 10.66 10.79
N THR A 172 -17.57 11.62 11.26
CA THR A 172 -17.45 11.92 12.68
C THR A 172 -18.30 13.14 13.04
N PRO A 173 -18.56 13.46 14.30
CA PRO A 173 -19.18 14.71 14.70
C PRO A 173 -18.36 15.96 14.38
N ARG A 174 -17.05 15.81 14.08
CA ARG A 174 -16.10 16.90 13.92
C ARG A 174 -16.33 17.66 12.62
N LEU A 175 -16.79 18.90 12.76
CA LEU A 175 -16.99 19.87 11.67
C LEU A 175 -15.80 20.82 11.64
N VAL A 176 -15.26 21.09 10.44
CA VAL A 176 -13.96 21.75 10.31
C VAL A 176 -13.91 22.74 9.16
N ARG A 177 -12.94 23.64 9.26
CA ARG A 177 -12.35 24.40 8.13
C ARG A 177 -10.88 24.05 8.04
N TRP A 178 -10.30 24.28 6.88
CA TRP A 178 -8.86 24.14 6.71
C TRP A 178 -8.27 25.36 6.04
N GLU A 179 -6.98 25.57 6.29
CA GLU A 179 -6.19 26.67 5.70
C GLU A 179 -4.89 26.07 5.14
N ALA A 180 -4.49 26.55 3.95
CA ALA A 180 -3.25 26.13 3.34
C ALA A 180 -2.06 26.71 4.09
N LEU A 181 -1.13 25.85 4.53
CA LEU A 181 0.18 26.26 5.05
C LEU A 181 1.18 26.50 3.93
N GLY A 182 0.97 25.89 2.78
CA GLY A 182 1.82 26.00 1.60
C GLY A 182 1.92 24.68 0.84
N GLU A 183 2.36 24.76 -0.39
CA GLU A 183 2.62 23.62 -1.26
C GLU A 183 4.14 23.48 -1.48
N ARG A 184 4.68 22.30 -1.23
CA ARG A 184 6.07 21.98 -1.56
C ARG A 184 6.08 20.88 -2.60
N THR A 185 6.77 21.12 -3.71
CA THR A 185 7.04 20.10 -4.72
C THR A 185 8.42 19.50 -4.47
N SER A 186 8.48 18.19 -4.43
CA SER A 186 9.71 17.40 -4.40
C SER A 186 9.99 16.79 -5.77
N THR A 187 11.26 16.75 -6.15
CA THR A 187 11.76 16.20 -7.41
C THR A 187 12.56 14.93 -7.16
N ARG A 188 13.00 14.26 -8.22
CA ARG A 188 13.81 13.05 -8.12
C ARG A 188 14.99 13.22 -7.15
N GLY A 189 15.20 12.21 -6.30
CA GLY A 189 16.23 12.17 -5.26
C GLY A 189 15.87 12.94 -3.99
N GLU A 190 14.84 13.78 -4.01
CA GLU A 190 14.38 14.46 -2.80
C GLU A 190 13.47 13.59 -1.95
N THR A 191 13.65 13.71 -0.65
CA THR A 191 12.83 13.03 0.37
C THR A 191 12.04 14.05 1.17
N TYR A 192 10.79 13.72 1.47
CA TYR A 192 9.94 14.48 2.38
C TYR A 192 9.33 13.57 3.44
N THR A 193 8.95 14.16 4.55
CA THR A 193 8.30 13.47 5.67
C THR A 193 6.98 14.13 6.01
N LEU A 194 6.02 13.31 6.45
CA LEU A 194 4.76 13.74 7.02
C LEU A 194 4.57 13.02 8.36
N ALA A 195 4.29 13.76 9.40
CA ALA A 195 4.02 13.19 10.70
C ALA A 195 2.66 12.49 10.71
N ALA A 196 2.48 11.51 11.60
CA ALA A 196 1.17 10.93 11.84
C ALA A 196 0.19 12.01 12.31
N GLY A 197 -1.02 12.03 11.71
CA GLY A 197 -2.03 13.05 11.95
C GLY A 197 -1.83 14.38 11.20
N GLU A 198 -0.74 14.53 10.45
CA GLU A 198 -0.49 15.73 9.64
C GLU A 198 -1.38 15.73 8.39
N PHE A 199 -2.25 16.73 8.27
CA PHE A 199 -3.14 16.87 7.12
C PHE A 199 -2.44 17.42 5.89
N HIS A 200 -2.64 16.75 4.76
CA HIS A 200 -2.07 17.12 3.49
C HIS A 200 -2.94 16.66 2.31
N ALA A 201 -2.60 17.13 1.12
CA ALA A 201 -3.08 16.58 -0.15
C ALA A 201 -1.90 16.39 -1.11
N THR A 202 -1.87 15.24 -1.79
CA THR A 202 -0.88 14.98 -2.83
C THR A 202 -1.25 15.72 -4.13
N VAL A 203 -0.28 16.39 -4.72
CA VAL A 203 -0.41 17.17 -5.96
C VAL A 203 0.55 16.61 -7.00
N LEU A 204 0.07 16.44 -8.23
CA LEU A 204 0.92 16.06 -9.36
C LEU A 204 1.05 17.22 -10.31
N PRO A 205 2.13 18.01 -10.24
CA PRO A 205 2.33 19.16 -11.09
C PRO A 205 2.28 18.79 -12.58
N GLY A 206 1.36 19.43 -13.33
CA GLY A 206 1.17 19.14 -14.76
C GLY A 206 0.62 17.75 -15.10
N GLY A 207 0.21 16.94 -14.12
CA GLY A 207 -0.29 15.59 -14.34
C GLY A 207 0.75 14.61 -14.90
N ALA A 208 2.03 14.96 -14.85
CA ALA A 208 3.12 14.13 -15.35
C ALA A 208 3.30 12.85 -14.53
N PRO A 209 3.78 11.76 -15.15
CA PRO A 209 4.09 10.53 -14.42
C PRO A 209 5.15 10.77 -13.35
N ALA A 210 4.91 10.19 -12.16
CA ALA A 210 5.85 10.22 -11.05
C ALA A 210 5.81 8.89 -10.28
N ALA A 211 6.86 8.61 -9.51
CA ALA A 211 6.82 7.55 -8.52
C ALA A 211 7.60 7.93 -7.27
N THR A 212 7.19 7.33 -6.16
CA THR A 212 7.88 7.45 -4.88
C THR A 212 8.03 6.09 -4.23
N VAL A 213 9.11 5.90 -3.48
CA VAL A 213 9.16 4.85 -2.45
C VAL A 213 8.74 5.48 -1.12
N VAL A 214 7.79 4.83 -0.46
CA VAL A 214 7.20 5.29 0.80
C VAL A 214 7.51 4.31 1.90
N LEU A 215 8.12 4.81 2.95
CA LEU A 215 8.38 4.10 4.20
C LEU A 215 7.38 4.59 5.22
N GLY A 216 6.59 3.66 5.77
CA GLY A 216 5.59 3.92 6.79
C GLY A 216 5.96 3.30 8.12
N ARG A 217 5.72 4.01 9.21
CA ARG A 217 5.86 3.50 10.56
C ARG A 217 4.61 3.83 11.36
N SER A 218 3.83 2.80 11.72
CA SER A 218 2.64 2.97 12.57
C SER A 218 3.03 3.49 13.95
N VAL A 219 2.27 4.45 14.45
CA VAL A 219 2.42 5.02 15.79
C VAL A 219 1.08 4.95 16.54
N PRO A 220 1.09 4.79 17.87
CA PRO A 220 -0.13 4.79 18.65
C PRO A 220 -0.81 6.17 18.66
N GLY A 221 -2.13 6.18 18.67
CA GLY A 221 -2.95 7.38 18.88
C GLY A 221 -3.64 7.90 17.63
N PRO A 222 -2.94 8.44 16.61
CA PRO A 222 -3.60 8.96 15.41
C PRO A 222 -4.39 7.90 14.65
N VAL A 223 -5.46 8.35 13.97
CA VAL A 223 -6.27 7.54 13.06
C VAL A 223 -6.20 8.13 11.65
N ASP A 224 -6.45 7.31 10.65
CA ASP A 224 -6.57 7.81 9.28
C ASP A 224 -7.85 8.65 9.16
N VAL A 225 -7.72 9.87 8.65
CA VAL A 225 -8.84 10.80 8.48
C VAL A 225 -8.81 11.39 7.08
N VAL A 226 -9.99 11.55 6.49
CA VAL A 226 -10.18 12.31 5.25
C VAL A 226 -11.22 13.42 5.47
N LEU A 227 -11.02 14.58 4.86
CA LEU A 227 -12.02 15.65 4.85
C LEU A 227 -13.00 15.43 3.71
N GLY A 228 -14.29 15.58 3.99
CA GLY A 228 -15.35 15.41 3.03
C GLY A 228 -16.53 16.38 3.24
N PRO A 229 -17.61 16.22 2.47
CA PRO A 229 -18.79 17.08 2.58
C PRO A 229 -19.37 17.10 4.00
N VAL A 230 -19.88 18.25 4.42
CA VAL A 230 -20.47 18.44 5.77
C VAL A 230 -21.61 17.45 6.04
N ASP A 231 -22.44 17.20 5.03
CA ASP A 231 -23.64 16.36 5.07
C ASP A 231 -23.45 14.96 4.47
N GLY A 232 -22.22 14.59 4.15
CA GLY A 232 -21.92 13.30 3.56
C GLY A 232 -22.18 12.13 4.52
N THR A 233 -22.46 10.96 3.95
CA THR A 233 -22.79 9.73 4.69
C THR A 233 -21.60 8.75 4.71
N ALA A 234 -21.73 7.72 5.53
CA ALA A 234 -20.76 6.61 5.53
C ALA A 234 -20.73 5.91 4.18
N ARG A 235 -19.53 5.56 3.74
CA ARG A 235 -19.31 4.84 2.47
C ARG A 235 -18.24 3.80 2.61
N ARG A 236 -18.31 2.77 1.76
CA ARG A 236 -17.29 1.74 1.64
C ARG A 236 -16.61 1.84 0.28
N VAL A 237 -15.29 1.89 0.29
CA VAL A 237 -14.46 1.97 -0.93
C VAL A 237 -13.63 0.70 -1.04
N VAL A 238 -13.83 -0.07 -2.11
CA VAL A 238 -13.07 -1.31 -2.35
C VAL A 238 -11.71 -0.94 -2.94
N ARG A 239 -10.63 -1.41 -2.31
CA ARG A 239 -9.27 -1.34 -2.85
C ARG A 239 -9.06 -2.46 -3.88
N ARG A 240 -9.16 -2.12 -5.15
CA ARG A 240 -9.06 -3.09 -6.23
C ARG A 240 -7.63 -3.55 -6.42
N GLN A 241 -7.37 -4.83 -6.16
CA GLN A 241 -6.09 -5.45 -6.51
C GLN A 241 -6.03 -5.70 -8.03
N CYS A 242 -4.88 -5.42 -8.62
CA CYS A 242 -4.58 -5.79 -9.98
C CYS A 242 -4.24 -7.29 -10.07
N ASP A 243 -4.49 -7.91 -11.22
CA ASP A 243 -3.96 -9.23 -11.51
C ASP A 243 -2.42 -9.22 -11.64
N ALA A 244 -1.83 -10.42 -11.74
CA ALA A 244 -0.37 -10.57 -11.83
C ALA A 244 0.20 -9.84 -13.06
N ALA A 245 -0.44 -10.01 -14.22
CA ALA A 245 0.04 -9.43 -15.47
C ALA A 245 0.00 -7.90 -15.45
N ARG A 246 -1.05 -7.30 -14.89
CA ARG A 246 -1.15 -5.86 -14.72
C ARG A 246 -0.14 -5.34 -13.70
N THR A 247 0.05 -6.06 -12.60
CA THR A 247 1.05 -5.72 -11.57
C THR A 247 2.45 -5.73 -12.18
N ALA A 248 2.80 -6.77 -12.94
CA ALA A 248 4.09 -6.87 -13.62
C ALA A 248 4.32 -5.69 -14.57
N ARG A 249 3.33 -5.35 -15.41
CA ARG A 249 3.44 -4.19 -16.33
C ARG A 249 3.62 -2.86 -15.61
N ILE A 250 2.96 -2.66 -14.47
CA ILE A 250 3.14 -1.44 -13.65
C ILE A 250 4.56 -1.38 -13.10
N ALA A 251 5.06 -2.47 -12.53
CA ALA A 251 6.40 -2.54 -11.98
C ALA A 251 7.48 -2.35 -13.06
N GLU A 252 7.33 -3.00 -14.22
CA GLU A 252 8.23 -2.86 -15.37
C GLU A 252 8.26 -1.42 -15.90
N ALA A 253 7.10 -0.79 -16.07
CA ALA A 253 7.01 0.60 -16.51
C ALA A 253 7.66 1.57 -15.51
N ALA A 254 7.51 1.32 -14.21
CA ALA A 254 8.15 2.12 -13.17
C ALA A 254 9.68 1.92 -13.18
N ALA A 255 10.16 0.68 -13.32
CA ALA A 255 11.59 0.36 -13.42
C ALA A 255 12.26 1.03 -14.63
N ARG A 256 11.63 0.97 -15.82
CA ARG A 256 12.15 1.65 -17.02
C ARG A 256 12.30 3.15 -16.79
N ARG A 257 11.24 3.83 -16.26
CA ARG A 257 11.29 5.27 -15.99
C ARG A 257 12.35 5.65 -14.97
N LEU A 258 12.56 4.80 -13.96
CA LEU A 258 13.61 5.00 -12.97
C LEU A 258 14.98 5.01 -13.64
N THR A 259 15.25 4.09 -14.58
CA THR A 259 16.50 4.00 -15.34
C THR A 259 16.65 5.17 -16.34
N GLU A 260 15.57 5.57 -17.05
CA GLU A 260 15.58 6.68 -18.01
C GLU A 260 15.81 8.04 -17.33
N SER A 261 15.49 8.14 -16.06
CA SER A 261 15.67 9.35 -15.26
C SER A 261 17.00 9.41 -14.54
N ALA A 262 17.77 8.32 -14.53
CA ALA A 262 19.10 8.23 -13.91
C ALA A 262 20.15 8.88 -14.81
#